data_3b93382068e1b14d7a5a95c37049a7b6
#
_entry.id   3b93382068e1b14d7a5a95c37049a7b6
#
_cell.length_a   1.000
_cell.length_b   1.000
_cell.length_c   1.000
_cell.angle_alpha   90.00
_cell.angle_beta   90.00
_cell.angle_gamma   90.00
#
_symmetry.space_group_name_H-M   'P 1'
#
loop_
_entity.id
_entity.type
_entity.pdbx_description
1 polymer ?
#
loop_
_entity_poly.entity_id
_entity_poly.type
_entity_poly.pdbx_seq_one_letter_code
_entity_poly.pdbx_strand_id
1 'polypeptide(L)'
;MGILAEDGHGISVARALHRLLPREDLLLLCDDAYAPYARRRPEVVVRRIGELLAQLRADGAKIVVIASPQGVLDALAAQQAEQVPLIGLEAPIAQAGAACDGGAVAAVVEAGSMRGRMFGQALRRQRGASAIHLEEWGLDAAPVAARVAALIGAGVGALALTSPGLSQLRPAIEEAAAGALAIVEAGDVAAARVERSLRHARLLARRQRPGRLVTLSSNPGKAAG
;
A
#
# COMPACT_ATOMS: atom_id res chain seq x y z
N MET A 1 -0.35 -8.76 -13.72
CA MET A 1 -1.09 -7.87 -12.79
C MET A 1 -0.53 -6.47 -12.92
N GLY A 2 -1.38 -5.44 -12.84
CA GLY A 2 -0.97 -4.05 -12.83
C GLY A 2 -0.82 -3.51 -11.41
N ILE A 3 0.14 -2.60 -11.22
CA ILE A 3 0.27 -1.79 -10.01
C ILE A 3 0.42 -0.35 -10.48
N LEU A 4 -0.49 0.52 -10.05
CA LEU A 4 -0.41 1.94 -10.32
C LEU A 4 0.01 2.66 -9.06
N ALA A 5 1.16 3.30 -9.09
CA ALA A 5 1.72 4.07 -8.00
C ALA A 5 1.93 5.53 -8.42
N GLU A 6 1.86 6.42 -7.47
CA GLU A 6 2.16 7.83 -7.66
C GLU A 6 3.65 8.08 -7.92
N ASP A 7 4.50 7.27 -7.28
CA ASP A 7 5.96 7.39 -7.33
C ASP A 7 6.64 6.02 -7.14
N GLY A 8 7.97 6.03 -7.03
CA GLY A 8 8.79 4.84 -6.84
C GLY A 8 8.53 4.03 -5.56
N HIS A 9 7.83 4.60 -4.55
CA HIS A 9 7.50 3.87 -3.31
C HIS A 9 6.55 2.68 -3.58
N GLY A 10 5.83 2.69 -4.72
CA GLY A 10 5.02 1.56 -5.18
C GLY A 10 5.78 0.23 -5.28
N ILE A 11 7.10 0.25 -5.31
CA ILE A 11 7.94 -0.96 -5.32
C ILE A 11 7.73 -1.83 -4.07
N SER A 12 7.38 -1.25 -2.92
CA SER A 12 7.07 -2.01 -1.70
C SER A 12 5.84 -2.90 -1.87
N VAL A 13 4.81 -2.37 -2.54
CA VAL A 13 3.59 -3.11 -2.89
C VAL A 13 3.90 -4.21 -3.91
N ALA A 14 4.72 -3.92 -4.93
CA ALA A 14 5.16 -4.91 -5.91
C ALA A 14 5.92 -6.06 -5.25
N ARG A 15 6.81 -5.75 -4.28
CA ARG A 15 7.54 -6.77 -3.51
C ARG A 15 6.61 -7.64 -2.65
N ALA A 16 5.61 -7.04 -2.00
CA ALA A 16 4.60 -7.79 -1.24
C ALA A 16 3.82 -8.75 -2.14
N LEU A 17 3.37 -8.29 -3.31
CA LEU A 17 2.71 -9.11 -4.32
C LEU A 17 3.61 -10.24 -4.83
N HIS A 18 4.88 -9.94 -5.12
CA HIS A 18 5.82 -10.95 -5.63
C HIS A 18 6.14 -12.03 -4.59
N ARG A 19 6.25 -11.66 -3.30
CA ARG A 19 6.42 -12.65 -2.22
C ARG A 19 5.25 -13.62 -2.13
N LEU A 20 4.01 -13.11 -2.19
CA LEU A 20 2.81 -13.94 -2.03
C LEU A 20 2.41 -14.67 -3.32
N LEU A 21 2.67 -14.06 -4.47
CA LEU A 21 2.26 -14.53 -5.79
C LEU A 21 3.46 -14.60 -6.75
N PRO A 22 4.48 -15.44 -6.44
CA PRO A 22 5.77 -15.42 -7.15
C PRO A 22 5.69 -15.87 -8.60
N ARG A 23 4.55 -16.42 -9.04
CA ARG A 23 4.35 -16.86 -10.44
C ARG A 23 3.60 -15.83 -11.29
N GLU A 24 3.14 -14.74 -10.71
CA GLU A 24 2.44 -13.69 -11.45
C GLU A 24 3.42 -12.69 -12.06
N ASP A 25 3.19 -12.29 -13.32
CA ASP A 25 3.88 -11.15 -13.90
C ASP A 25 3.30 -9.86 -13.32
N LEU A 26 4.17 -8.95 -12.91
CA LEU A 26 3.85 -7.66 -12.33
C LEU A 26 4.32 -6.55 -13.27
N LEU A 27 3.44 -5.59 -13.53
CA LEU A 27 3.75 -4.34 -14.21
C LEU A 27 3.48 -3.20 -13.23
N LEU A 28 4.56 -2.62 -12.68
CA LEU A 28 4.50 -1.43 -11.84
C LEU A 28 4.63 -0.19 -12.73
N LEU A 29 3.61 0.65 -12.71
CA LEU A 29 3.60 1.94 -13.37
C LEU A 29 3.67 3.04 -12.32
N CYS A 30 4.79 3.81 -12.31
CA CYS A 30 5.02 4.95 -11.44
C CYS A 30 4.69 6.24 -12.19
N ASP A 31 3.74 7.03 -11.68
CA ASP A 31 3.32 8.28 -12.33
C ASP A 31 4.11 9.50 -11.83
N ASP A 32 5.42 9.35 -11.74
CA ASP A 32 6.39 10.34 -11.23
C ASP A 32 6.25 11.73 -11.84
N ALA A 33 5.81 11.84 -13.09
CA ALA A 33 5.62 13.13 -13.77
C ALA A 33 4.44 13.94 -13.19
N TYR A 34 3.47 13.25 -12.56
CA TYR A 34 2.28 13.87 -11.96
C TYR A 34 2.35 13.94 -10.43
N ALA A 35 3.27 13.22 -9.81
CA ALA A 35 3.47 13.25 -8.36
C ALA A 35 3.83 14.66 -7.85
N PRO A 36 3.40 15.03 -6.64
CA PRO A 36 2.44 14.34 -5.79
C PRO A 36 0.98 14.67 -6.17
N TYR A 37 0.13 13.66 -6.20
CA TYR A 37 -1.29 13.81 -6.53
C TYR A 37 -2.05 14.77 -5.59
N ALA A 38 -1.65 14.81 -4.32
CA ALA A 38 -2.23 15.70 -3.31
C ALA A 38 -2.11 17.21 -3.66
N ARG A 39 -1.21 17.58 -4.58
CA ARG A 39 -1.04 18.96 -5.08
C ARG A 39 -1.85 19.23 -6.35
N ARG A 40 -2.55 18.25 -6.88
CA ARG A 40 -3.33 18.34 -8.11
C ARG A 40 -4.81 18.48 -7.81
N ARG A 41 -5.58 18.98 -8.77
CA ARG A 41 -7.03 19.00 -8.69
C ARG A 41 -7.56 17.58 -8.82
N PRO A 42 -8.55 17.16 -8.02
CA PRO A 42 -9.07 15.78 -8.03
C PRO A 42 -9.47 15.30 -9.44
N GLU A 43 -10.11 16.15 -10.23
CA GLU A 43 -10.60 15.80 -11.57
C GLU A 43 -9.44 15.48 -12.53
N VAL A 44 -8.29 16.18 -12.36
CA VAL A 44 -7.08 15.93 -13.15
C VAL A 44 -6.47 14.58 -12.77
N VAL A 45 -6.42 14.28 -11.47
CA VAL A 45 -5.90 12.99 -10.97
C VAL A 45 -6.78 11.84 -11.44
N VAL A 46 -8.10 11.94 -11.28
CA VAL A 46 -9.05 10.91 -11.71
C VAL A 46 -8.92 10.62 -13.20
N ARG A 47 -8.89 11.65 -14.05
CA ARG A 47 -8.69 11.47 -15.49
C ARG A 47 -7.36 10.78 -15.78
N ARG A 48 -6.27 11.25 -15.17
CA ARG A 48 -4.93 10.68 -15.37
C ARG A 48 -4.88 9.21 -14.97
N ILE A 49 -5.43 8.86 -13.82
CA ILE A 49 -5.51 7.47 -13.38
C ILE A 49 -6.33 6.62 -14.36
N GLY A 50 -7.42 7.16 -14.90
CA GLY A 50 -8.22 6.49 -15.94
C GLY A 50 -7.39 6.14 -17.18
N GLU A 51 -6.57 7.07 -17.67
CA GLU A 51 -5.65 6.85 -18.80
C GLU A 51 -4.64 5.73 -18.50
N LEU A 52 -4.03 5.76 -17.32
CA LEU A 52 -3.04 4.76 -16.90
C LEU A 52 -3.65 3.37 -16.66
N LEU A 53 -4.88 3.33 -16.15
CA LEU A 53 -5.63 2.07 -16.02
C LEU A 53 -5.95 1.47 -17.39
N ALA A 54 -6.33 2.31 -18.37
CA ALA A 54 -6.58 1.87 -19.74
C ALA A 54 -5.29 1.25 -20.35
N GLN A 55 -4.14 1.87 -20.10
CA GLN A 55 -2.85 1.34 -20.53
C GLN A 55 -2.56 -0.02 -19.87
N LEU A 56 -2.63 -0.12 -18.54
CA LEU A 56 -2.39 -1.39 -17.84
C LEU A 56 -3.29 -2.53 -18.33
N ARG A 57 -4.53 -2.20 -18.71
CA ARG A 57 -5.46 -3.18 -19.31
C ARG A 57 -5.03 -3.61 -20.70
N ALA A 58 -4.64 -2.65 -21.54
CA ALA A 58 -4.11 -2.94 -22.88
C ALA A 58 -2.88 -3.85 -22.80
N ASP A 59 -2.06 -3.69 -21.74
CA ASP A 59 -0.91 -4.53 -21.44
C ASP A 59 -1.30 -5.87 -20.78
N GLY A 60 -2.59 -6.21 -20.72
CA GLY A 60 -3.09 -7.51 -20.25
C GLY A 60 -3.21 -7.66 -18.73
N ALA A 61 -3.28 -6.57 -17.98
CA ALA A 61 -3.51 -6.65 -16.54
C ALA A 61 -4.90 -7.22 -16.24
N LYS A 62 -4.98 -8.35 -15.56
CA LYS A 62 -6.22 -9.02 -15.12
C LYS A 62 -6.78 -8.50 -13.79
N ILE A 63 -5.97 -7.76 -13.03
CA ILE A 63 -6.30 -7.05 -11.79
C ILE A 63 -5.29 -5.92 -11.62
N VAL A 64 -5.72 -4.80 -11.02
CA VAL A 64 -4.85 -3.65 -10.77
C VAL A 64 -4.90 -3.27 -9.29
N VAL A 65 -3.72 -3.05 -8.70
CA VAL A 65 -3.55 -2.46 -7.36
C VAL A 65 -3.26 -0.98 -7.52
N ILE A 66 -4.05 -0.12 -6.86
CA ILE A 66 -3.82 1.32 -6.81
C ILE A 66 -3.10 1.64 -5.50
N ALA A 67 -1.80 1.92 -5.60
CA ALA A 67 -0.95 2.32 -4.48
C ALA A 67 -1.03 3.85 -4.25
N SER A 68 -2.25 4.38 -4.10
CA SER A 68 -2.54 5.80 -3.94
C SER A 68 -3.70 6.03 -2.94
N PRO A 69 -3.99 7.27 -2.55
CA PRO A 69 -5.03 7.58 -1.57
C PRO A 69 -6.41 6.99 -1.90
N GLN A 70 -7.08 6.47 -0.89
CA GLN A 70 -8.38 5.78 -1.02
C GLN A 70 -9.46 6.61 -1.72
N GLY A 71 -9.46 7.95 -1.53
CA GLY A 71 -10.46 8.81 -2.16
C GLY A 71 -10.41 8.80 -3.70
N VAL A 72 -9.24 8.55 -4.29
CA VAL A 72 -9.10 8.39 -5.74
C VAL A 72 -9.71 7.06 -6.19
N LEU A 73 -9.52 6.00 -5.39
CA LEU A 73 -10.09 4.69 -5.68
C LEU A 73 -11.63 4.72 -5.69
N ASP A 74 -12.23 5.41 -4.71
CA ASP A 74 -13.69 5.53 -4.61
C ASP A 74 -14.28 6.25 -5.84
N ALA A 75 -13.61 7.31 -6.30
CA ALA A 75 -14.03 8.03 -7.50
C ALA A 75 -13.92 7.17 -8.78
N LEU A 76 -12.90 6.34 -8.86
CA LEU A 76 -12.69 5.43 -10.00
C LEU A 76 -13.66 4.25 -9.99
N ALA A 77 -13.98 3.70 -8.83
CA ALA A 77 -14.95 2.61 -8.71
C ALA A 77 -16.34 3.03 -9.21
N ALA A 78 -16.72 4.28 -8.98
CA ALA A 78 -17.98 4.85 -9.48
C ALA A 78 -18.02 4.98 -11.01
N GLN A 79 -16.85 5.13 -11.66
CA GLN A 79 -16.75 5.33 -13.12
C GLN A 79 -16.50 4.04 -13.91
N GLN A 80 -16.05 2.95 -13.26
CA GLN A 80 -15.52 1.78 -13.97
C GLN A 80 -16.07 0.43 -13.45
N ALA A 81 -17.32 0.39 -13.04
CA ALA A 81 -17.96 -0.80 -12.46
C ALA A 81 -17.88 -2.10 -13.31
N GLU A 82 -17.53 -2.02 -14.60
CA GLU A 82 -17.54 -3.16 -15.53
C GLU A 82 -16.15 -3.61 -16.04
N GLN A 83 -15.05 -3.13 -15.45
CA GLN A 83 -13.72 -3.41 -15.99
C GLN A 83 -12.83 -4.15 -14.98
N VAL A 84 -11.52 -4.29 -15.28
CA VAL A 84 -10.56 -5.04 -14.45
C VAL A 84 -10.73 -4.73 -12.96
N PRO A 85 -10.79 -5.73 -12.06
CA PRO A 85 -10.91 -5.52 -10.64
C PRO A 85 -9.82 -4.60 -10.10
N LEU A 86 -10.22 -3.60 -9.30
CA LEU A 86 -9.32 -2.65 -8.66
C LEU A 86 -9.21 -2.97 -7.17
N ILE A 87 -7.99 -3.01 -6.66
CA ILE A 87 -7.68 -3.17 -5.24
C ILE A 87 -6.95 -1.91 -4.78
N GLY A 88 -7.52 -1.19 -3.84
CA GLY A 88 -6.84 -0.07 -3.17
C GLY A 88 -6.06 -0.54 -1.94
N LEU A 89 -5.12 0.29 -1.50
CA LEU A 89 -4.47 0.11 -0.21
C LEU A 89 -5.43 0.47 0.92
N GLU A 90 -5.45 -0.36 1.94
CA GLU A 90 -6.17 -0.14 3.19
C GLU A 90 -5.18 -0.07 4.33
N ALA A 91 -5.52 0.72 5.36
CA ALA A 91 -4.74 0.74 6.59
C ALA A 91 -4.76 -0.66 7.24
N PRO A 92 -3.61 -1.27 7.52
CA PRO A 92 -3.52 -2.68 7.94
C PRO A 92 -3.80 -2.87 9.44
N ILE A 93 -4.74 -2.12 10.03
CA ILE A 93 -4.98 -2.07 11.48
C ILE A 93 -5.58 -3.37 12.01
N ALA A 94 -6.56 -3.93 11.29
CA ALA A 94 -7.19 -5.18 11.71
C ALA A 94 -6.18 -6.35 11.70
N GLN A 95 -5.30 -6.39 10.70
CA GLN A 95 -4.24 -7.38 10.59
C GLN A 95 -3.16 -7.18 11.65
N ALA A 96 -2.80 -5.92 11.94
CA ALA A 96 -1.89 -5.59 13.03
C ALA A 96 -2.48 -5.98 14.38
N GLY A 97 -3.76 -5.71 14.64
CA GLY A 97 -4.45 -6.16 15.83
C GLY A 97 -4.47 -7.68 15.98
N ALA A 98 -4.72 -8.41 14.89
CA ALA A 98 -4.64 -9.87 14.90
C ALA A 98 -3.21 -10.39 15.16
N ALA A 99 -2.18 -9.66 14.72
CA ALA A 99 -0.78 -10.03 14.94
C ALA A 99 -0.28 -9.78 16.39
N CYS A 100 -1.05 -9.04 17.20
CA CYS A 100 -0.79 -8.82 18.62
C CYS A 100 -1.96 -9.26 19.52
N ASP A 101 -2.69 -10.29 19.12
CA ASP A 101 -3.80 -10.91 19.88
C ASP A 101 -4.85 -9.90 20.37
N GLY A 102 -5.17 -8.90 19.53
CA GLY A 102 -6.13 -7.85 19.85
C GLY A 102 -5.56 -6.74 20.75
N GLY A 103 -4.26 -6.70 20.97
CA GLY A 103 -3.56 -5.68 21.74
C GLY A 103 -3.59 -4.28 21.11
N ALA A 104 -2.85 -3.35 21.69
CA ALA A 104 -2.73 -1.99 21.18
C ALA A 104 -1.92 -1.96 19.88
N VAL A 105 -2.38 -1.18 18.90
CA VAL A 105 -1.76 -1.00 17.59
C VAL A 105 -1.36 0.46 17.40
N ALA A 106 -0.15 0.72 16.89
CA ALA A 106 0.19 2.03 16.38
C ALA A 106 -0.03 2.08 14.86
N ALA A 107 -0.94 2.94 14.42
CA ALA A 107 -1.14 3.26 13.01
C ALA A 107 -0.18 4.38 12.62
N VAL A 108 0.85 4.01 11.87
CA VAL A 108 1.87 4.96 11.38
C VAL A 108 1.42 5.50 10.04
N VAL A 109 1.27 6.81 9.96
CA VAL A 109 0.94 7.54 8.74
C VAL A 109 2.10 8.41 8.31
N GLU A 110 2.22 8.62 7.02
CA GLU A 110 3.24 9.50 6.47
C GLU A 110 2.93 10.97 6.77
N ALA A 111 3.95 11.72 7.19
CA ALA A 111 3.84 13.12 7.54
C ALA A 111 3.19 13.94 6.41
N GLY A 112 2.19 14.74 6.75
CA GLY A 112 1.41 15.52 5.80
C GLY A 112 0.29 14.76 5.09
N SER A 113 0.16 13.44 5.26
CA SER A 113 -0.93 12.63 4.67
C SER A 113 -2.24 12.68 5.47
N MET A 114 -2.19 13.15 6.72
CA MET A 114 -3.31 13.14 7.68
C MET A 114 -4.45 14.12 7.38
N ARG A 115 -4.39 14.91 6.35
CA ARG A 115 -5.36 16.01 6.11
C ARG A 115 -6.75 15.56 5.63
N GLY A 116 -7.07 14.28 5.63
CA GLY A 116 -8.37 13.78 5.18
C GLY A 116 -9.26 13.30 6.33
N ARG A 117 -10.48 13.88 6.47
CA ARG A 117 -11.55 13.33 7.34
C ARG A 117 -11.81 11.85 7.09
N MET A 118 -11.54 11.37 5.88
CA MET A 118 -11.74 9.99 5.45
C MET A 118 -10.80 9.01 6.15
N PHE A 119 -9.52 9.38 6.36
CA PHE A 119 -8.57 8.52 7.06
C PHE A 119 -8.97 8.33 8.53
N GLY A 120 -9.32 9.41 9.24
CA GLY A 120 -9.80 9.33 10.62
C GLY A 120 -11.11 8.54 10.76
N GLN A 121 -12.01 8.60 9.76
CA GLN A 121 -13.24 7.78 9.75
C GLN A 121 -12.94 6.31 9.45
N ALA A 122 -12.01 6.01 8.55
CA ALA A 122 -11.57 4.65 8.27
C ALA A 122 -10.95 4.00 9.52
N LEU A 123 -10.10 4.72 10.25
CA LEU A 123 -9.52 4.26 11.51
C LEU A 123 -10.58 3.94 12.58
N ARG A 124 -11.59 4.82 12.76
CA ARG A 124 -12.67 4.61 13.76
C ARG A 124 -13.58 3.42 13.44
N ARG A 125 -13.63 2.98 12.20
CA ARG A 125 -14.40 1.80 11.78
C ARG A 125 -13.64 0.48 11.91
N GLN A 126 -12.34 0.55 12.14
CA GLN A 126 -11.50 -0.62 12.27
C GLN A 126 -11.77 -1.30 13.62
N ARG A 127 -11.98 -2.60 13.58
CA ARG A 127 -12.12 -3.47 14.75
C ARG A 127 -10.90 -4.40 14.80
N GLY A 128 -10.59 -4.91 15.98
CA GLY A 128 -9.53 -5.92 16.10
C GLY A 128 -8.31 -5.46 16.90
N ALA A 129 -8.31 -4.21 17.42
CA ALA A 129 -7.30 -3.72 18.35
C ALA A 129 -7.98 -3.18 19.61
N SER A 130 -7.34 -3.32 20.78
CA SER A 130 -7.83 -2.78 22.05
C SER A 130 -7.70 -1.26 22.12
N ALA A 131 -6.64 -0.72 21.49
CA ALA A 131 -6.38 0.71 21.34
C ALA A 131 -5.65 0.98 20.02
N ILE A 132 -5.86 2.16 19.44
CA ILE A 132 -5.14 2.61 18.25
C ILE A 132 -4.42 3.91 18.58
N HIS A 133 -3.09 3.86 18.59
CA HIS A 133 -2.21 5.01 18.67
C HIS A 133 -1.97 5.54 17.26
N LEU A 134 -2.19 6.81 17.02
CA LEU A 134 -1.95 7.42 15.73
C LEU A 134 -0.62 8.16 15.76
N GLU A 135 0.30 7.73 14.89
CA GLU A 135 1.64 8.27 14.76
C GLU A 135 1.84 8.89 13.38
N GLU A 136 2.39 10.09 13.32
CA GLU A 136 2.80 10.73 12.09
C GLU A 136 4.31 10.71 11.96
N TRP A 137 4.84 9.98 10.96
CA TRP A 137 6.28 9.83 10.75
C TRP A 137 6.71 10.42 9.41
N GLY A 138 7.83 11.17 9.42
CA GLY A 138 8.55 11.50 8.19
C GLY A 138 9.23 10.27 7.62
N LEU A 139 9.58 10.35 6.35
CA LEU A 139 10.37 9.31 5.68
C LEU A 139 11.86 9.40 6.00
N ASP A 140 12.30 10.54 6.54
CA ASP A 140 13.66 10.73 7.06
C ASP A 140 13.79 10.05 8.41
N ALA A 141 14.64 9.07 8.49
CA ALA A 141 14.72 8.09 9.56
C ALA A 141 15.17 8.60 10.95
N ALA A 142 15.12 9.90 11.22
CA ALA A 142 15.45 10.42 12.55
C ALA A 142 14.27 10.23 13.51
N PRO A 143 14.43 9.85 14.67
CA PRO A 143 14.93 8.69 15.37
C PRO A 143 13.89 7.58 15.47
N VAL A 144 13.80 6.70 14.48
CA VAL A 144 12.91 5.52 14.50
C VAL A 144 13.06 4.74 15.80
N ALA A 145 14.30 4.54 16.27
CA ALA A 145 14.57 3.76 17.48
C ALA A 145 13.89 4.34 18.73
N ALA A 146 13.96 5.66 18.95
CA ALA A 146 13.33 6.30 20.11
C ALA A 146 11.80 6.21 20.05
N ARG A 147 11.21 6.38 18.86
CA ARG A 147 9.75 6.25 18.64
C ARG A 147 9.29 4.83 18.90
N VAL A 148 10.00 3.83 18.37
CA VAL A 148 9.72 2.41 18.60
C VAL A 148 9.81 2.08 20.08
N ALA A 149 10.86 2.53 20.80
CA ALA A 149 10.99 2.32 22.23
C ALA A 149 9.83 2.95 23.03
N ALA A 150 9.42 4.16 22.67
CA ALA A 150 8.27 4.82 23.31
C ALA A 150 6.96 4.05 23.11
N LEU A 151 6.72 3.52 21.91
CA LEU A 151 5.54 2.71 21.60
C LEU A 151 5.53 1.39 22.35
N ILE A 152 6.67 0.71 22.44
CA ILE A 152 6.82 -0.50 23.26
C ILE A 152 6.52 -0.17 24.73
N GLY A 153 7.10 0.92 25.26
CA GLY A 153 6.85 1.39 26.63
C GLY A 153 5.39 1.76 26.89
N ALA A 154 4.63 2.16 25.85
CA ALA A 154 3.19 2.42 25.91
C ALA A 154 2.32 1.15 25.76
N GLY A 155 2.93 -0.05 25.67
CA GLY A 155 2.22 -1.32 25.55
C GLY A 155 1.68 -1.61 24.14
N VAL A 156 2.21 -0.94 23.09
CA VAL A 156 1.88 -1.26 21.71
C VAL A 156 2.50 -2.60 21.34
N GLY A 157 1.70 -3.49 20.75
CA GLY A 157 2.14 -4.83 20.31
C GLY A 157 2.35 -4.93 18.79
N ALA A 158 1.80 -4.00 18.00
CA ALA A 158 1.97 -4.02 16.55
C ALA A 158 2.00 -2.63 15.92
N LEU A 159 2.74 -2.51 14.81
CA LEU A 159 2.76 -1.34 13.94
C LEU A 159 2.02 -1.64 12.64
N ALA A 160 1.11 -0.74 12.26
CA ALA A 160 0.43 -0.72 10.99
C ALA A 160 1.01 0.39 10.10
N LEU A 161 1.85 0.04 9.11
CA LEU A 161 2.42 0.99 8.15
C LEU A 161 1.42 1.23 7.02
N THR A 162 0.85 2.42 6.98
CA THR A 162 -0.35 2.71 6.17
C THR A 162 -0.06 3.18 4.75
N SER A 163 1.18 3.54 4.43
CA SER A 163 1.58 3.99 3.09
C SER A 163 2.80 3.22 2.56
N PRO A 164 2.95 3.12 1.22
CA PRO A 164 4.10 2.47 0.60
C PRO A 164 5.44 3.10 0.97
N GLY A 165 5.49 4.43 1.15
CA GLY A 165 6.71 5.16 1.52
C GLY A 165 7.26 4.73 2.88
N LEU A 166 6.39 4.41 3.84
CA LEU A 166 6.81 3.97 5.18
C LEU A 166 7.54 2.61 5.18
N SER A 167 7.35 1.80 4.15
CA SER A 167 8.03 0.49 4.04
C SER A 167 9.55 0.60 4.00
N GLN A 168 10.11 1.76 3.59
CA GLN A 168 11.55 1.99 3.63
C GLN A 168 12.10 2.06 5.07
N LEU A 169 11.26 2.39 6.05
CA LEU A 169 11.64 2.44 7.47
C LEU A 169 11.62 1.05 8.12
N ARG A 170 11.04 0.04 7.47
CA ARG A 170 10.88 -1.30 8.04
C ARG A 170 12.17 -1.89 8.61
N PRO A 171 13.33 -1.87 7.93
CA PRO A 171 14.56 -2.42 8.49
C PRO A 171 14.98 -1.76 9.80
N ALA A 172 14.89 -0.42 9.87
CA ALA A 172 15.22 0.32 11.08
C ALA A 172 14.20 0.05 12.22
N ILE A 173 12.93 -0.16 11.88
CA ILE A 173 11.89 -0.54 12.85
C ILE A 173 12.15 -1.95 13.37
N GLU A 174 12.45 -2.91 12.50
CA GLU A 174 12.75 -4.30 12.87
C GLU A 174 13.96 -4.38 13.81
N GLU A 175 15.03 -3.65 13.49
CA GLU A 175 16.22 -3.55 14.34
C GLU A 175 15.88 -2.97 15.71
N ALA A 176 15.16 -1.84 15.76
CA ALA A 176 14.80 -1.16 17.00
C ALA A 176 13.80 -1.97 17.85
N ALA A 177 12.87 -2.67 17.21
CA ALA A 177 11.86 -3.46 17.90
C ALA A 177 12.42 -4.77 18.46
N ALA A 178 13.50 -5.31 17.90
CA ALA A 178 14.13 -6.58 18.32
C ALA A 178 13.11 -7.72 18.53
N GLY A 179 12.06 -7.76 17.71
CA GLY A 179 10.99 -8.76 17.81
C GLY A 179 9.86 -8.43 18.80
N ALA A 180 9.92 -7.31 19.52
CA ALA A 180 8.87 -6.92 20.47
C ALA A 180 7.60 -6.37 19.81
N LEU A 181 7.62 -6.03 18.51
CA LEU A 181 6.50 -5.51 17.76
C LEU A 181 6.25 -6.33 16.47
N ALA A 182 5.00 -6.66 16.20
CA ALA A 182 4.60 -7.11 14.88
C ALA A 182 4.52 -5.92 13.91
N ILE A 183 4.99 -6.08 12.67
CA ILE A 183 4.97 -5.02 11.66
C ILE A 183 4.12 -5.49 10.49
N VAL A 184 3.05 -4.76 10.20
CA VAL A 184 2.12 -5.08 9.10
C VAL A 184 2.05 -3.89 8.14
N GLU A 185 2.24 -4.16 6.85
CA GLU A 185 2.23 -3.15 5.81
C GLU A 185 0.94 -3.19 4.98
N ALA A 186 0.50 -2.03 4.50
CA ALA A 186 -0.65 -1.93 3.59
C ALA A 186 -0.45 -2.77 2.30
N GLY A 187 0.79 -2.92 1.85
CA GLY A 187 1.15 -3.76 0.70
C GLY A 187 0.85 -5.24 0.93
N ASP A 188 1.10 -5.77 2.13
CA ASP A 188 0.83 -7.17 2.47
C ASP A 188 -0.68 -7.44 2.50
N VAL A 189 -1.47 -6.49 3.03
CA VAL A 189 -2.93 -6.59 3.02
C VAL A 189 -3.49 -6.55 1.59
N ALA A 190 -2.96 -5.66 0.76
CA ALA A 190 -3.35 -5.60 -0.66
C ALA A 190 -3.00 -6.91 -1.38
N ALA A 191 -1.80 -7.47 -1.15
CA ALA A 191 -1.37 -8.73 -1.75
C ALA A 191 -2.30 -9.90 -1.36
N ALA A 192 -2.70 -10.01 -0.09
CA ALA A 192 -3.65 -11.02 0.37
C ALA A 192 -5.04 -10.85 -0.26
N ARG A 193 -5.48 -9.61 -0.49
CA ARG A 193 -6.74 -9.32 -1.19
C ARG A 193 -6.68 -9.71 -2.66
N VAL A 194 -5.57 -9.41 -3.34
CA VAL A 194 -5.32 -9.80 -4.73
C VAL A 194 -5.33 -11.31 -4.86
N GLU A 195 -4.63 -12.03 -3.97
CA GLU A 195 -4.61 -13.49 -3.97
C GLU A 195 -6.01 -14.08 -3.85
N ARG A 196 -6.81 -13.60 -2.89
CA ARG A 196 -8.19 -14.06 -2.70
C ARG A 196 -9.05 -13.79 -3.94
N SER A 197 -8.94 -12.61 -4.54
CA SER A 197 -9.67 -12.23 -5.74
C SER A 197 -9.32 -13.13 -6.93
N LEU A 198 -8.02 -13.33 -7.19
CA LEU A 198 -7.56 -14.18 -8.28
C LEU A 198 -7.90 -15.65 -8.06
N ARG A 199 -7.85 -16.14 -6.82
CA ARG A 199 -8.25 -17.51 -6.46
C ARG A 199 -9.75 -17.72 -6.69
N HIS A 200 -10.58 -16.80 -6.23
CA HIS A 200 -12.03 -16.85 -6.42
C HIS A 200 -12.41 -16.85 -7.91
N ALA A 201 -11.76 -15.99 -8.69
CA ALA A 201 -11.95 -15.89 -10.14
C ALA A 201 -11.27 -17.03 -10.93
N ARG A 202 -10.52 -17.92 -10.29
CA ARG A 202 -9.70 -18.97 -10.93
C ARG A 202 -8.67 -18.45 -11.94
N LEU A 203 -8.15 -17.24 -11.68
CA LEU A 203 -7.22 -16.52 -12.55
C LEU A 203 -5.76 -16.58 -12.07
N LEU A 204 -5.42 -17.36 -11.03
CA LEU A 204 -4.04 -17.55 -10.61
C LEU A 204 -3.17 -18.14 -11.73
N ALA A 205 -1.95 -17.63 -11.86
CA ALA A 205 -1.00 -18.13 -12.86
C ALA A 205 -0.64 -19.59 -12.59
N ARG A 206 -0.82 -20.46 -13.62
CA ARG A 206 -0.55 -21.92 -13.54
C ARG A 206 0.85 -22.30 -14.03
N ARG A 207 1.63 -21.32 -14.49
CA ARG A 207 2.98 -21.58 -15.02
C ARG A 207 3.96 -22.02 -13.92
N GLN A 208 5.01 -22.76 -14.32
CA GLN A 208 6.03 -23.25 -13.40
C GLN A 208 7.18 -22.22 -13.18
N ARG A 209 7.38 -21.28 -14.11
CA ARG A 209 8.43 -20.27 -14.00
C ARG A 209 8.02 -19.12 -13.07
N PRO A 210 9.00 -18.45 -12.42
CA PRO A 210 8.76 -17.22 -11.69
C PRO A 210 8.16 -16.12 -12.58
N GLY A 211 7.36 -15.26 -11.97
CA GLY A 211 6.86 -14.05 -12.58
C GLY A 211 7.97 -13.01 -12.81
N ARG A 212 7.75 -12.12 -13.75
CA ARG A 212 8.62 -10.97 -13.99
C ARG A 212 8.03 -9.73 -13.33
N LEU A 213 8.89 -8.89 -12.77
CA LEU A 213 8.52 -7.53 -12.37
C LEU A 213 9.11 -6.56 -13.40
N VAL A 214 8.24 -5.80 -14.03
CA VAL A 214 8.62 -4.71 -14.94
C VAL A 214 8.17 -3.41 -14.29
N THR A 215 9.05 -2.43 -14.24
CA THR A 215 8.75 -1.08 -13.74
C THR A 215 8.81 -0.09 -14.87
N LEU A 216 7.76 0.72 -15.00
CA LEU A 216 7.68 1.85 -15.93
C LEU A 216 7.51 3.13 -15.14
N SER A 217 8.17 4.20 -15.56
CA SER A 217 7.97 5.55 -15.04
C SER A 217 7.38 6.45 -16.11
N SER A 218 6.42 7.29 -15.75
CA SER A 218 5.91 8.33 -16.63
C SER A 218 6.91 9.47 -16.84
N ASN A 219 7.99 9.52 -16.05
CA ASN A 219 9.11 10.46 -16.22
C ASN A 219 10.28 9.77 -16.92
N PRO A 220 10.59 10.11 -18.20
CA PRO A 220 11.66 9.48 -18.97
C PRO A 220 13.05 9.59 -18.33
N GLY A 221 13.28 10.61 -17.48
CA GLY A 221 14.55 10.81 -16.78
C GLY A 221 14.75 9.95 -15.54
N LYS A 222 13.71 9.24 -15.09
CA LYS A 222 13.74 8.28 -13.98
C LYS A 222 13.56 6.86 -14.52
N ALA A 223 14.37 6.47 -15.50
CA ALA A 223 14.38 5.07 -15.92
C ALA A 223 14.69 4.19 -14.71
N ALA A 224 13.87 3.16 -14.50
CA ALA A 224 13.91 2.26 -13.38
C ALA A 224 15.31 1.68 -13.15
N GLY A 225 15.92 1.95 -12.00
CA GLY A 225 17.06 1.22 -11.49
C GLY A 225 16.60 -0.09 -10.86
#